data_22f56ba896e662efd58a5eefc836aca9
#
_entry.id   22f56ba896e662efd58a5eefc836aca9
#
_cell.length_a   1.000
_cell.length_b   1.000
_cell.length_c   1.000
_cell.angle_alpha   90.00
_cell.angle_beta   90.00
_cell.angle_gamma   90.00
#
_symmetry.space_group_name_H-M   'P 1'
#
loop_
_entity.id
_entity.type
_entity.pdbx_description
1 polymer ?
#
loop_
_entity_poly.entity_id
_entity_poly.type
_entity_poly.pdbx_seq_one_letter_code
_entity_poly.pdbx_strand_id
1 'polypeptide(L)'
;MKLTDKRFWKFEATMLLCGVATVCIEALSYGISLFYLIGQLLIYPLCFFIGGVATWKVSKAGKVWQLIGYSMLFSFITYNLFAIAFYPIFGIPFASSAYLSSVGCFALFSVLPVVICCYAYKWMEK
;
A
#
# COMPACT_ATOMS: atom_id res chain seq x y z
N MET A 1 1.99 10.90 18.24
CA MET A 1 1.72 11.38 16.86
C MET A 1 0.75 12.54 16.91
N LYS A 2 1.12 13.66 16.32
CA LYS A 2 0.23 14.83 16.29
C LYS A 2 -0.59 14.82 15.02
N LEU A 3 -1.90 14.73 15.15
CA LEU A 3 -2.82 14.74 14.01
C LEU A 3 -2.84 16.10 13.29
N THR A 4 -2.21 17.11 13.90
CA THR A 4 -2.12 18.47 13.32
C THR A 4 -0.89 18.67 12.43
N ASP A 5 0.00 17.67 12.33
CA ASP A 5 1.21 17.80 11.52
C ASP A 5 0.86 17.75 10.03
N LYS A 6 1.08 18.89 9.34
CA LYS A 6 0.79 18.98 7.91
C LYS A 6 1.64 18.03 7.07
N ARG A 7 2.89 17.79 7.48
CA ARG A 7 3.76 16.87 6.74
C ARG A 7 3.23 15.43 6.82
N PHE A 8 2.71 15.04 7.98
CA PHE A 8 2.09 13.75 8.14
C PHE A 8 0.92 13.56 7.16
N TRP A 9 0.03 14.56 7.10
CA TRP A 9 -1.12 14.46 6.20
C TRP A 9 -0.72 14.47 4.73
N LYS A 10 0.33 15.23 4.36
CA LYS A 10 0.85 15.18 3.00
C LYS A 10 1.38 13.79 2.66
N PHE A 11 2.09 13.18 3.61
CA PHE A 11 2.61 11.83 3.42
C PHE A 11 1.48 10.81 3.28
N GLU A 12 0.45 10.92 4.12
CA GLU A 12 -0.70 10.01 4.07
C GLU A 12 -1.49 10.16 2.76
N ALA A 13 -1.70 11.40 2.30
CA ALA A 13 -2.33 11.64 1.01
C ALA A 13 -1.53 10.98 -0.11
N THR A 14 -0.21 11.09 -0.06
CA THR A 14 0.68 10.45 -1.03
C THR A 14 0.54 8.93 -0.98
N MET A 15 0.44 8.35 0.21
CA MET A 15 0.27 6.91 0.37
C MET A 15 -1.09 6.44 -0.17
N LEU A 16 -2.15 7.21 0.02
CA LEU A 16 -3.45 6.88 -0.56
C LEU A 16 -3.38 6.86 -2.09
N LEU A 17 -2.72 7.86 -2.68
CA LEU A 17 -2.50 7.87 -4.13
C LEU A 17 -1.67 6.68 -4.58
N CYS A 18 -0.69 6.28 -3.78
CA CYS A 18 0.13 5.10 -4.05
C CYS A 18 -0.74 3.84 -4.13
N GLY A 19 -1.68 3.67 -3.20
CA GLY A 19 -2.60 2.54 -3.21
C GLY A 19 -3.46 2.51 -4.46
N VAL A 20 -4.04 3.66 -4.82
CA VAL A 20 -4.85 3.77 -6.04
C VAL A 20 -4.02 3.45 -7.28
N ALA A 21 -2.80 4.00 -7.36
CA ALA A 21 -1.91 3.73 -8.48
C ALA A 21 -1.56 2.25 -8.61
N THR A 22 -1.33 1.58 -7.48
CA THR A 22 -1.04 0.14 -7.46
C THR A 22 -2.22 -0.66 -8.03
N VAL A 23 -3.44 -0.33 -7.62
CA VAL A 23 -4.64 -0.97 -8.14
C VAL A 23 -4.77 -0.75 -9.65
N CYS A 24 -4.54 0.47 -10.12
CA CYS A 24 -4.61 0.79 -11.54
C CYS A 24 -3.61 -0.02 -12.35
N ILE A 25 -2.37 -0.12 -11.87
CA ILE A 25 -1.33 -0.90 -12.55
C ILE A 25 -1.72 -2.38 -12.60
N GLU A 26 -2.22 -2.93 -11.51
CA GLU A 26 -2.66 -4.32 -11.46
C GLU A 26 -3.83 -4.56 -12.43
N ALA A 27 -4.81 -3.64 -12.45
CA ALA A 27 -5.97 -3.76 -13.33
C ALA A 27 -5.56 -3.72 -14.81
N LEU A 28 -4.63 -2.83 -15.15
CA LEU A 28 -4.13 -2.72 -16.52
C LEU A 28 -3.34 -3.96 -16.93
N SER A 29 -2.65 -4.59 -15.98
CA SER A 29 -1.83 -5.77 -16.27
C SER A 29 -2.65 -7.05 -16.41
N TYR A 30 -3.68 -7.22 -15.60
CA TYR A 30 -4.43 -8.47 -15.52
C TYR A 30 -5.88 -8.38 -15.99
N GLY A 31 -6.40 -7.16 -16.18
CA GLY A 31 -7.78 -7.01 -16.61
C GLY A 31 -8.77 -7.58 -15.60
N ILE A 32 -8.66 -7.20 -14.33
CA ILE A 32 -9.51 -7.72 -13.26
C ILE A 32 -10.97 -7.28 -13.44
N SER A 33 -11.90 -8.09 -12.90
CA SER A 33 -13.33 -7.79 -12.97
C SER A 33 -13.68 -6.54 -12.17
N LEU A 34 -14.81 -5.90 -12.53
CA LEU A 34 -15.27 -4.70 -11.84
C LEU A 34 -15.46 -4.92 -10.34
N PHE A 35 -16.06 -6.05 -9.96
CA PHE A 35 -16.28 -6.39 -8.56
C PHE A 35 -14.96 -6.48 -7.80
N TYR A 36 -13.98 -7.16 -8.39
CA TYR A 36 -12.66 -7.33 -7.80
C TYR A 36 -11.94 -5.98 -7.71
N LEU A 37 -12.08 -5.16 -8.75
CA LEU A 37 -11.49 -3.82 -8.78
C LEU A 37 -12.01 -2.94 -7.63
N ILE A 38 -13.32 -2.96 -7.38
CA ILE A 38 -13.90 -2.17 -6.28
C ILE A 38 -13.32 -2.63 -4.94
N GLY A 39 -13.22 -3.93 -4.72
CA GLY A 39 -12.62 -4.46 -3.51
C GLY A 39 -11.18 -4.01 -3.33
N GLN A 40 -10.39 -4.08 -4.40
CA GLN A 40 -8.99 -3.65 -4.36
C GLN A 40 -8.85 -2.14 -4.13
N LEU A 41 -9.74 -1.33 -4.70
CA LEU A 41 -9.74 0.12 -4.48
C LEU A 41 -10.02 0.49 -3.04
N LEU A 42 -10.69 -0.36 -2.28
CA LEU A 42 -10.92 -0.15 -0.85
C LEU A 42 -9.73 -0.67 -0.02
N ILE A 43 -9.21 -1.85 -0.36
CA ILE A 43 -8.20 -2.52 0.46
C ILE A 43 -6.82 -1.90 0.29
N TYR A 44 -6.37 -1.68 -0.95
CA TYR A 44 -5.01 -1.21 -1.19
C TYR A 44 -4.75 0.18 -0.59
N PRO A 45 -5.59 1.20 -0.83
CA PRO A 45 -5.36 2.50 -0.19
C PRO A 45 -5.38 2.41 1.33
N LEU A 46 -6.26 1.58 1.89
CA LEU A 46 -6.34 1.40 3.34
C LEU A 46 -5.05 0.77 3.88
N CYS A 47 -4.49 -0.23 3.19
CA CYS A 47 -3.23 -0.85 3.58
C CYS A 47 -2.09 0.17 3.57
N PHE A 48 -2.02 1.01 2.54
CA PHE A 48 -0.99 2.03 2.46
C PHE A 48 -1.21 3.13 3.50
N PHE A 49 -2.46 3.46 3.82
CA PHE A 49 -2.74 4.43 4.88
C PHE A 49 -2.21 3.93 6.22
N ILE A 50 -2.56 2.71 6.59
CA ILE A 50 -2.11 2.12 7.86
C ILE A 50 -0.59 1.95 7.86
N GLY A 51 -0.04 1.46 6.76
CA GLY A 51 1.40 1.34 6.60
C GLY A 51 2.10 2.69 6.68
N GLY A 52 1.48 3.72 6.11
CA GLY A 52 1.99 5.09 6.18
C GLY A 52 2.04 5.64 7.60
N VAL A 53 1.01 5.38 8.41
CA VAL A 53 1.01 5.78 9.82
C VAL A 53 2.18 5.13 10.55
N ALA A 54 2.37 3.83 10.37
CA ALA A 54 3.47 3.11 11.01
C ALA A 54 4.83 3.65 10.53
N THR A 55 4.96 3.88 9.22
CA THR A 55 6.19 4.42 8.64
C THR A 55 6.52 5.80 9.23
N TRP A 56 5.52 6.66 9.33
CA TRP A 56 5.72 7.99 9.89
C TRP A 56 6.20 7.93 11.33
N LYS A 57 5.58 7.07 12.14
CA LYS A 57 5.99 6.91 13.54
C LYS A 57 7.43 6.45 13.67
N VAL A 58 7.88 5.57 12.78
CA VAL A 58 9.24 5.01 12.84
C VAL A 58 10.27 5.96 12.26
N SER A 59 10.00 6.53 11.08
CA SER A 59 11.00 7.30 10.35
C SER A 59 10.85 8.81 10.52
N LYS A 60 9.65 9.31 10.85
CA LYS A 60 9.35 10.76 11.02
C LYS A 60 9.89 11.59 9.85
N ALA A 61 9.54 11.20 8.64
CA ALA A 61 10.00 11.88 7.43
C ALA A 61 11.53 11.87 7.26
N GLY A 62 12.16 10.75 7.62
CA GLY A 62 13.59 10.55 7.43
C GLY A 62 14.00 10.51 5.97
N LYS A 63 15.10 9.84 5.66
CA LYS A 63 15.60 9.74 4.29
C LYS A 63 14.59 9.01 3.39
N VAL A 64 14.59 9.37 2.10
CA VAL A 64 13.62 8.80 1.15
C VAL A 64 13.68 7.27 1.09
N TRP A 65 14.88 6.70 1.15
CA TRP A 65 15.00 5.24 1.09
C TRP A 65 14.44 4.57 2.34
N GLN A 66 14.47 5.24 3.49
CA GLN A 66 13.82 4.74 4.71
C GLN A 66 12.30 4.75 4.54
N LEU A 67 11.75 5.83 3.97
CA LEU A 67 10.32 5.92 3.69
C LEU A 67 9.89 4.80 2.74
N ILE A 68 10.67 4.56 1.68
CA ILE A 68 10.38 3.50 0.72
C ILE A 68 10.37 2.13 1.42
N GLY A 69 11.43 1.81 2.15
CA GLY A 69 11.55 0.52 2.81
C GLY A 69 10.47 0.27 3.84
N TYR A 70 10.25 1.23 4.73
CA TYR A 70 9.23 1.06 5.77
C TYR A 70 7.82 1.06 5.21
N SER A 71 7.53 1.88 4.19
CA SER A 71 6.22 1.90 3.56
C SER A 71 5.90 0.56 2.92
N MET A 72 6.86 -0.01 2.19
CA MET A 72 6.66 -1.33 1.59
C MET A 72 6.48 -2.41 2.65
N LEU A 73 7.34 -2.40 3.67
CA LEU A 73 7.28 -3.41 4.73
C LEU A 73 5.94 -3.37 5.47
N PHE A 74 5.55 -2.20 5.96
CA PHE A 74 4.33 -2.07 6.77
C PHE A 74 3.07 -2.27 5.93
N SER A 75 3.06 -1.79 4.68
CA SER A 75 1.93 -2.02 3.79
C SER A 75 1.79 -3.50 3.45
N PHE A 76 2.90 -4.18 3.21
CA PHE A 76 2.90 -5.61 2.93
C PHE A 76 2.37 -6.40 4.13
N ILE A 77 2.84 -6.07 5.33
CA ILE A 77 2.34 -6.72 6.56
C ILE A 77 0.85 -6.49 6.71
N THR A 78 0.38 -5.25 6.52
CA THR A 78 -1.03 -4.90 6.65
C THR A 78 -1.87 -5.65 5.62
N TYR A 79 -1.39 -5.73 4.38
CA TYR A 79 -2.09 -6.48 3.33
C TYR A 79 -2.20 -7.97 3.70
N ASN A 80 -1.15 -8.55 4.25
CA ASN A 80 -1.19 -9.95 4.68
C ASN A 80 -2.21 -10.16 5.79
N LEU A 81 -2.32 -9.23 6.75
CA LEU A 81 -3.32 -9.33 7.81
C LEU A 81 -4.74 -9.29 7.25
N PHE A 82 -5.00 -8.40 6.29
CA PHE A 82 -6.30 -8.36 5.63
C PHE A 82 -6.56 -9.62 4.82
N ALA A 83 -5.54 -10.13 4.13
CA ALA A 83 -5.67 -11.33 3.32
C ALA A 83 -6.01 -12.53 4.20
N ILE A 84 -5.33 -12.68 5.33
CA ILE A 84 -5.61 -13.77 6.28
C ILE A 84 -7.05 -13.69 6.79
N ALA A 85 -7.55 -12.48 7.02
CA ALA A 85 -8.90 -12.27 7.54
C ALA A 85 -9.98 -12.48 6.48
N PHE A 86 -9.76 -12.00 5.25
CA PHE A 86 -10.82 -11.91 4.24
C PHE A 86 -10.78 -12.99 3.17
N TYR A 87 -9.59 -13.47 2.78
CA TYR A 87 -9.50 -14.44 1.68
C TYR A 87 -10.24 -15.75 1.96
N PRO A 88 -10.20 -16.32 3.17
CA PRO A 88 -10.99 -17.54 3.44
C PRO A 88 -12.49 -17.34 3.24
N ILE A 89 -13.00 -16.12 3.48
CA ILE A 89 -14.42 -15.80 3.25
C ILE A 89 -14.77 -15.93 1.77
N PHE A 90 -13.83 -15.62 0.88
CA PHE A 90 -14.01 -15.72 -0.56
C PHE A 90 -13.56 -17.08 -1.13
N GLY A 91 -13.26 -18.05 -0.26
CA GLY A 91 -12.88 -19.38 -0.69
C GLY A 91 -11.41 -19.54 -1.08
N ILE A 92 -10.55 -18.61 -0.65
CA ILE A 92 -9.10 -18.67 -0.91
C ILE A 92 -8.39 -19.06 0.39
N PRO A 93 -7.94 -20.32 0.53
CA PRO A 93 -7.27 -20.76 1.78
C PRO A 93 -5.93 -20.07 1.98
N PHE A 94 -5.54 -19.91 3.26
CA PHE A 94 -4.24 -19.37 3.60
C PHE A 94 -3.12 -20.23 2.99
N ALA A 95 -2.11 -19.58 2.46
CA ALA A 95 -0.93 -20.20 1.84
C ALA A 95 -1.25 -21.03 0.58
N SER A 96 -2.47 -20.91 0.02
CA SER A 96 -2.76 -21.52 -1.29
C SER A 96 -2.00 -20.76 -2.39
N SER A 97 -1.91 -21.37 -3.58
CA SER A 97 -1.24 -20.71 -4.71
C SER A 97 -1.93 -19.39 -5.08
N ALA A 98 -3.27 -19.33 -5.00
CA ALA A 98 -4.02 -18.10 -5.23
C ALA A 98 -3.66 -17.02 -4.20
N TYR A 99 -3.57 -17.40 -2.93
CA TYR A 99 -3.16 -16.49 -1.86
C TYR A 99 -1.75 -15.94 -2.11
N LEU A 100 -0.80 -16.84 -2.38
CA LEU A 100 0.59 -16.44 -2.60
C LEU A 100 0.74 -15.57 -3.84
N SER A 101 -0.02 -15.87 -4.92
CA SER A 101 -0.03 -15.04 -6.12
C SER A 101 -0.54 -13.63 -5.82
N SER A 102 -1.63 -13.50 -5.06
CA SER A 102 -2.19 -12.19 -4.71
C SER A 102 -1.23 -11.37 -3.89
N VAL A 103 -0.60 -11.98 -2.87
CA VAL A 103 0.38 -11.29 -2.02
C VAL A 103 1.60 -10.88 -2.83
N GLY A 104 2.09 -11.78 -3.70
CA GLY A 104 3.23 -11.49 -4.57
C GLY A 104 2.93 -10.36 -5.55
N CYS A 105 1.73 -10.35 -6.14
CA CYS A 105 1.30 -9.29 -7.04
C CYS A 105 1.24 -7.94 -6.32
N PHE A 106 0.69 -7.91 -5.11
CA PHE A 106 0.66 -6.68 -4.31
C PHE A 106 2.07 -6.16 -4.11
N ALA A 107 2.99 -7.03 -3.66
CA ALA A 107 4.37 -6.62 -3.41
C ALA A 107 5.03 -6.10 -4.69
N LEU A 108 4.90 -6.84 -5.79
CA LEU A 108 5.54 -6.48 -7.04
C LEU A 108 4.99 -5.18 -7.62
N PHE A 109 3.66 -5.04 -7.67
CA PHE A 109 3.03 -3.87 -8.29
C PHE A 109 3.08 -2.63 -7.41
N SER A 110 3.37 -2.77 -6.11
CA SER A 110 3.51 -1.63 -5.23
C SER A 110 4.90 -1.00 -5.26
N VAL A 111 5.91 -1.71 -5.77
CA VAL A 111 7.30 -1.22 -5.76
C VAL A 111 7.42 0.13 -6.46
N LEU A 112 6.98 0.20 -7.72
CA LEU A 112 7.10 1.41 -8.52
C LEU A 112 6.27 2.57 -7.95
N PRO A 113 4.97 2.39 -7.61
CA PRO A 113 4.21 3.48 -6.99
C PRO A 113 4.81 3.96 -5.67
N VAL A 114 5.30 3.07 -4.81
CA VAL A 114 5.90 3.46 -3.53
C VAL A 114 7.14 4.31 -3.77
N VAL A 115 8.02 3.90 -4.69
CA VAL A 115 9.24 4.65 -5.00
C VAL A 115 8.87 6.05 -5.52
N ILE A 116 7.98 6.12 -6.50
CA ILE A 116 7.57 7.39 -7.10
C ILE A 116 6.92 8.30 -6.06
N CYS A 117 6.01 7.76 -5.25
CA CYS A 117 5.29 8.55 -4.26
C CYS A 117 6.21 9.06 -3.15
N CYS A 118 7.17 8.27 -2.69
CA CYS A 118 8.12 8.72 -1.68
C CYS A 118 9.01 9.83 -2.20
N TYR A 119 9.50 9.71 -3.44
CA TYR A 119 10.27 10.80 -4.05
C TYR A 119 9.42 12.05 -4.27
N ALA A 120 8.17 11.89 -4.70
CA ALA A 120 7.25 13.02 -4.87
C ALA A 120 6.99 13.72 -3.54
N TYR A 121 6.79 12.96 -2.47
CA TYR A 121 6.60 13.53 -1.14
C TYR A 121 7.83 14.34 -0.71
N LYS A 122 9.01 13.77 -0.88
CA LYS A 122 10.26 14.46 -0.53
C LYS A 122 10.46 15.73 -1.35
N TRP A 123 10.10 15.68 -2.62
CA TRP A 123 10.17 16.86 -3.48
C TRP A 123 9.20 17.95 -3.03
N MET A 124 7.98 17.58 -2.64
CA MET A 124 6.99 18.54 -2.16
C MET A 124 7.36 19.13 -0.80
N GLU A 125 8.11 18.39 0.01
CA GLU A 125 8.53 18.83 1.32
C GLU A 125 9.56 19.98 1.22
N LYS A 126 10.33 20.02 0.14
CA LYS A 126 11.27 21.09 -0.10
C LYS A 126 10.54 22.35 -0.53
#